data_4a35e99986ce188bc2f985470063aa07
#
_entry.id   4a35e99986ce188bc2f985470063aa07
#
_cell.length_a   1.000
_cell.length_b   1.000
_cell.length_c   1.000
_cell.angle_alpha   90.00
_cell.angle_beta   90.00
_cell.angle_gamma   90.00
#
_symmetry.space_group_name_H-M   'P 1'
#
loop_
_entity.id
_entity.type
_entity.pdbx_description
1 polymer ?
#
loop_
_entity_poly.entity_id
_entity_poly.type
_entity_poly.pdbx_seq_one_letter_code
_entity_poly.pdbx_strand_id
1 'polypeptide(L)'
;MKNYLLIYVFFVSFQLLSQEKTTYTYAVKDGDSLQMDVYSPKSILKDTKLPVLLWMHGGGFSGGKRDDIDEVKLMEYMTIKGYVSISISYSLLRKEQETGFGCNCLKEDKMETFKQAAFDYLDATKFVIDNSELLQIDTSKIIAGGSSAGAEGVLNAVYFRDFFVTDVTKYQNIKYAGVFSLAGAVVNANYITKKNAVPSVFFHGTDDNLVPFATAPHHYCNELEPGYLILDGSETIIEKLDDLQTSFYFHKVIGGRHELSSIPFDELEDVVSFFDKTILNSEIIQIKKIITKNKIE
;
A
#
# COMPACT_ATOMS: atom_id res chain seq x y z
N MET A 1 35.29 -59.96 -5.79
CA MET A 1 34.10 -59.19 -6.21
C MET A 1 34.27 -57.77 -5.63
N LYS A 2 34.53 -56.78 -6.47
CA LYS A 2 34.66 -55.38 -6.02
C LYS A 2 33.28 -54.72 -6.14
N ASN A 3 32.70 -54.35 -4.99
CA ASN A 3 31.44 -53.59 -4.95
C ASN A 3 31.76 -52.11 -5.24
N TYR A 4 31.27 -51.60 -6.35
CA TYR A 4 31.27 -50.16 -6.66
C TYR A 4 30.02 -49.54 -6.05
N LEU A 5 30.24 -48.65 -5.07
CA LEU A 5 29.17 -47.83 -4.50
C LEU A 5 28.94 -46.64 -5.44
N LEU A 6 27.80 -46.63 -6.15
CA LEU A 6 27.37 -45.50 -6.96
C LEU A 6 26.77 -44.44 -6.04
N ILE A 7 27.51 -43.34 -5.82
CA ILE A 7 27.01 -42.15 -5.11
C ILE A 7 26.20 -41.31 -6.13
N TYR A 8 24.89 -41.32 -6.00
CA TYR A 8 24.02 -40.39 -6.72
C TYR A 8 24.10 -39.01 -6.02
N VAL A 9 24.83 -38.08 -6.65
CA VAL A 9 24.84 -36.66 -6.24
C VAL A 9 23.59 -36.02 -6.84
N PHE A 10 22.59 -35.79 -6.00
CA PHE A 10 21.44 -34.94 -6.35
C PHE A 10 21.91 -33.51 -6.45
N PHE A 11 22.12 -32.98 -7.66
CA PHE A 11 22.23 -31.55 -7.92
C PHE A 11 20.85 -30.92 -7.73
N VAL A 12 20.57 -30.38 -6.55
CA VAL A 12 19.49 -29.43 -6.37
C VAL A 12 19.93 -28.14 -7.04
N SER A 13 19.50 -27.91 -8.27
CA SER A 13 19.64 -26.62 -8.92
C SER A 13 18.80 -25.62 -8.14
N PHE A 14 19.43 -24.80 -7.31
CA PHE A 14 18.85 -23.54 -6.88
C PHE A 14 18.65 -22.68 -8.13
N GLN A 15 17.45 -22.67 -8.68
CA GLN A 15 17.09 -21.60 -9.60
C GLN A 15 17.08 -20.31 -8.78
N LEU A 16 18.14 -19.51 -8.88
CA LEU A 16 18.12 -18.10 -8.51
C LEU A 16 16.94 -17.51 -9.29
N LEU A 17 15.84 -17.22 -8.59
CA LEU A 17 14.69 -16.50 -9.14
C LEU A 17 15.19 -15.10 -9.49
N SER A 18 15.69 -14.97 -10.72
CA SER A 18 16.16 -13.71 -11.25
C SER A 18 14.93 -12.86 -11.55
N GLN A 19 14.97 -11.63 -11.10
CA GLN A 19 13.92 -10.63 -11.30
C GLN A 19 14.31 -9.71 -12.44
N GLU A 20 13.33 -9.12 -13.11
CA GLU A 20 13.50 -8.06 -14.10
C GLU A 20 12.85 -6.79 -13.58
N LYS A 21 13.56 -5.67 -13.67
CA LYS A 21 13.06 -4.34 -13.33
C LYS A 21 12.94 -3.51 -14.61
N THR A 22 11.75 -2.95 -14.85
CA THR A 22 11.51 -2.02 -15.95
C THR A 22 10.84 -0.76 -15.42
N THR A 23 11.31 0.41 -15.85
CA THR A 23 10.72 1.71 -15.47
C THR A 23 9.82 2.24 -16.57
N TYR A 24 8.60 2.64 -16.20
CA TYR A 24 7.64 3.27 -17.10
C TYR A 24 7.27 4.67 -16.60
N THR A 25 6.96 5.58 -17.52
CA THR A 25 6.29 6.85 -17.18
C THR A 25 4.78 6.63 -17.33
N TYR A 26 4.03 6.76 -16.24
CA TYR A 26 2.59 6.53 -16.26
C TYR A 26 1.77 7.82 -16.40
N ALA A 27 2.35 8.97 -16.05
CA ALA A 27 1.76 10.29 -16.25
C ALA A 27 2.83 11.38 -16.39
N VAL A 28 2.44 12.52 -16.96
CA VAL A 28 3.23 13.76 -16.93
C VAL A 28 2.32 14.84 -16.38
N LYS A 29 2.72 15.49 -15.28
CA LYS A 29 1.95 16.55 -14.60
C LYS A 29 2.87 17.74 -14.35
N ASP A 30 2.45 18.92 -14.77
CA ASP A 30 3.19 20.18 -14.61
C ASP A 30 4.65 20.13 -15.08
N GLY A 31 4.93 19.29 -16.10
CA GLY A 31 6.25 19.06 -16.65
C GLY A 31 7.05 17.95 -15.97
N ASP A 32 6.60 17.45 -14.83
CA ASP A 32 7.22 16.33 -14.11
C ASP A 32 6.71 14.99 -14.62
N SER A 33 7.64 14.06 -14.86
CA SER A 33 7.33 12.68 -15.24
C SER A 33 7.11 11.83 -14.00
N LEU A 34 5.88 11.37 -13.80
CA LEU A 34 5.54 10.40 -12.77
C LEU A 34 5.83 8.99 -13.28
N GLN A 35 6.70 8.29 -12.58
CA GLN A 35 7.23 7.00 -13.01
C GLN A 35 6.85 5.87 -12.05
N MET A 36 6.87 4.65 -12.59
CA MET A 36 6.77 3.41 -11.82
C MET A 36 7.90 2.46 -12.18
N ASP A 37 8.41 1.76 -11.17
CA ASP A 37 9.33 0.65 -11.33
C ASP A 37 8.55 -0.65 -11.17
N VAL A 38 8.51 -1.44 -12.24
CA VAL A 38 7.83 -2.74 -12.30
C VAL A 38 8.86 -3.84 -12.13
N TYR A 39 8.68 -4.66 -11.11
CA TYR A 39 9.48 -5.85 -10.82
C TYR A 39 8.66 -7.08 -11.16
N SER A 40 9.17 -7.94 -12.01
CA SER A 40 8.50 -9.18 -12.43
C SER A 40 9.45 -10.39 -12.38
N PRO A 41 8.95 -11.60 -12.15
CA PRO A 41 9.73 -12.81 -12.30
C PRO A 41 10.24 -12.93 -13.74
N LYS A 42 11.51 -13.28 -13.96
CA LYS A 42 12.08 -13.45 -15.31
C LYS A 42 11.42 -14.53 -16.15
N SER A 43 10.79 -15.49 -15.51
CA SER A 43 10.15 -16.60 -16.20
C SER A 43 8.72 -16.76 -15.70
N ILE A 44 7.81 -16.09 -16.37
CA ILE A 44 6.38 -16.30 -16.19
C ILE A 44 5.94 -17.33 -17.25
N LEU A 45 5.22 -18.37 -16.83
CA LEU A 45 4.69 -19.35 -17.79
C LEU A 45 3.78 -18.63 -18.79
N LYS A 46 3.84 -19.05 -20.04
CA LYS A 46 2.98 -18.51 -21.09
C LYS A 46 1.51 -18.59 -20.64
N ASP A 47 0.77 -17.52 -20.87
CA ASP A 47 -0.65 -17.38 -20.52
C ASP A 47 -0.96 -17.31 -18.99
N THR A 48 0.07 -17.26 -18.14
CA THR A 48 -0.10 -17.00 -16.70
C THR A 48 -0.19 -15.49 -16.45
N LYS A 49 -1.17 -15.08 -15.63
CA LYS A 49 -1.30 -13.70 -15.13
C LYS A 49 -1.13 -13.70 -13.63
N LEU A 50 -0.26 -12.82 -13.14
CA LEU A 50 0.12 -12.74 -11.74
C LEU A 50 -0.68 -11.69 -10.97
N PRO A 51 -0.89 -11.87 -9.65
CA PRO A 51 -1.40 -10.81 -8.79
C PRO A 51 -0.40 -9.64 -8.72
N VAL A 52 -0.89 -8.47 -8.34
CA VAL A 52 -0.09 -7.23 -8.30
C VAL A 52 -0.07 -6.65 -6.90
N LEU A 53 1.11 -6.22 -6.42
CA LEU A 53 1.22 -5.20 -5.39
C LEU A 53 1.57 -3.87 -6.08
N LEU A 54 0.68 -2.88 -5.99
CA LEU A 54 0.95 -1.50 -6.41
C LEU A 54 1.21 -0.66 -5.16
N TRP A 55 2.42 -0.11 -5.03
CA TRP A 55 2.94 0.49 -3.80
C TRP A 55 3.27 1.96 -3.97
N MET A 56 2.86 2.77 -2.98
CA MET A 56 3.12 4.20 -2.87
C MET A 56 3.94 4.50 -1.61
N HIS A 57 5.14 5.06 -1.78
CA HIS A 57 6.07 5.34 -0.68
C HIS A 57 5.58 6.43 0.27
N GLY A 58 6.12 6.46 1.48
CA GLY A 58 5.90 7.52 2.46
C GLY A 58 6.68 8.79 2.17
N GLY A 59 6.76 9.68 3.16
CA GLY A 59 7.58 10.90 3.11
C GLY A 59 6.80 12.21 3.21
N GLY A 60 5.61 12.21 3.82
CA GLY A 60 4.84 13.43 4.15
C GLY A 60 4.45 14.28 2.95
N PHE A 61 4.28 13.66 1.77
CA PHE A 61 4.01 14.33 0.49
C PHE A 61 5.06 15.37 0.10
N SER A 62 6.23 15.33 0.74
CA SER A 62 7.34 16.27 0.51
C SER A 62 8.65 15.60 0.14
N GLY A 63 8.78 14.30 0.37
CA GLY A 63 9.98 13.51 0.13
C GLY A 63 9.68 12.03 -0.10
N GLY A 64 10.73 11.19 -0.01
CA GLY A 64 10.68 9.78 -0.36
C GLY A 64 10.82 9.53 -1.85
N LYS A 65 11.07 8.28 -2.23
CA LYS A 65 11.24 7.85 -3.61
C LYS A 65 10.75 6.42 -3.78
N ARG A 66 10.25 6.10 -5.00
CA ARG A 66 9.83 4.74 -5.37
C ARG A 66 10.96 3.70 -5.32
N ASP A 67 12.21 4.16 -5.39
CA ASP A 67 13.42 3.35 -5.43
C ASP A 67 14.31 3.52 -4.17
N ASP A 68 13.75 3.98 -3.07
CA ASP A 68 14.41 3.93 -1.75
C ASP A 68 14.66 2.46 -1.36
N ILE A 69 15.72 2.22 -0.60
CA ILE A 69 16.25 0.87 -0.37
C ILE A 69 15.23 -0.12 0.19
N ASP A 70 14.36 0.32 1.08
CA ASP A 70 13.37 -0.58 1.68
C ASP A 70 12.17 -0.80 0.75
N GLU A 71 11.81 0.18 -0.09
CA GLU A 71 10.83 0.02 -1.16
C GLU A 71 11.32 -1.03 -2.18
N VAL A 72 12.58 -0.95 -2.60
CA VAL A 72 13.18 -1.95 -3.49
C VAL A 72 13.13 -3.35 -2.88
N LYS A 73 13.53 -3.50 -1.61
CA LYS A 73 13.48 -4.80 -0.91
C LYS A 73 12.07 -5.37 -0.83
N LEU A 74 11.06 -4.52 -0.57
CA LEU A 74 9.66 -4.95 -0.57
C LEU A 74 9.24 -5.46 -1.95
N MET A 75 9.58 -4.70 -3.01
CA MET A 75 9.27 -5.10 -4.38
C MET A 75 9.93 -6.43 -4.74
N GLU A 76 11.21 -6.59 -4.42
CA GLU A 76 11.94 -7.83 -4.66
C GLU A 76 11.33 -9.01 -3.88
N TYR A 77 10.99 -8.80 -2.60
CA TYR A 77 10.36 -9.83 -1.78
C TYR A 77 9.02 -10.30 -2.36
N MET A 78 8.13 -9.36 -2.70
CA MET A 78 6.82 -9.68 -3.27
C MET A 78 6.94 -10.38 -4.63
N THR A 79 7.94 -9.99 -5.43
CA THR A 79 8.21 -10.65 -6.73
C THR A 79 8.66 -12.10 -6.54
N ILE A 80 9.50 -12.38 -5.54
CA ILE A 80 9.89 -13.76 -5.18
C ILE A 80 8.66 -14.59 -4.74
N LYS A 81 7.67 -13.96 -4.13
CA LYS A 81 6.41 -14.60 -3.73
C LYS A 81 5.40 -14.77 -4.87
N GLY A 82 5.77 -14.40 -6.10
CA GLY A 82 4.95 -14.63 -7.29
C GLY A 82 4.02 -13.48 -7.66
N TYR A 83 4.27 -12.30 -7.16
CA TYR A 83 3.56 -11.08 -7.55
C TYR A 83 4.34 -10.31 -8.62
N VAL A 84 3.65 -9.56 -9.47
CA VAL A 84 4.23 -8.40 -10.11
C VAL A 84 4.15 -7.26 -9.10
N SER A 85 5.29 -6.69 -8.71
CA SER A 85 5.35 -5.64 -7.71
C SER A 85 5.78 -4.32 -8.34
N ILE A 86 5.07 -3.27 -8.00
CA ILE A 86 5.18 -1.98 -8.67
C ILE A 86 5.28 -0.88 -7.62
N SER A 87 6.38 -0.13 -7.62
CA SER A 87 6.55 1.06 -6.79
C SER A 87 6.43 2.31 -7.64
N ILE A 88 5.65 3.31 -7.17
CA ILE A 88 5.36 4.53 -7.94
C ILE A 88 5.97 5.78 -7.30
N SER A 89 6.41 6.73 -8.12
CA SER A 89 6.53 8.13 -7.70
C SER A 89 5.18 8.83 -7.86
N TYR A 90 4.97 9.92 -7.16
CA TYR A 90 3.74 10.71 -7.20
C TYR A 90 4.05 12.19 -6.95
N SER A 91 3.09 13.08 -7.17
CA SER A 91 3.25 14.52 -6.99
C SER A 91 3.49 14.88 -5.52
N LEU A 92 4.67 15.40 -5.21
CA LEU A 92 5.06 15.80 -3.86
C LEU A 92 4.62 17.23 -3.60
N LEU A 93 3.31 17.48 -3.46
CA LEU A 93 2.73 18.83 -3.35
C LEU A 93 3.21 19.62 -2.13
N ARG A 94 3.81 18.95 -1.15
CA ARG A 94 4.36 19.60 0.06
C ARG A 94 5.87 19.81 -0.01
N LYS A 95 6.50 19.40 -1.11
CA LYS A 95 7.93 19.65 -1.33
C LYS A 95 8.20 21.14 -1.41
N GLU A 96 9.19 21.62 -0.65
CA GLU A 96 9.59 23.01 -0.59
C GLU A 96 8.50 23.99 -0.11
N GLN A 97 7.41 23.49 0.50
CA GLN A 97 6.39 24.32 1.12
C GLN A 97 6.79 24.68 2.57
N GLU A 98 6.74 25.95 2.91
CA GLU A 98 7.15 26.45 4.24
C GLU A 98 6.35 25.83 5.39
N THR A 99 5.07 25.57 5.19
CA THR A 99 4.17 25.04 6.22
C THR A 99 4.28 23.52 6.40
N GLY A 100 5.05 22.81 5.55
CA GLY A 100 5.09 21.34 5.56
C GLY A 100 3.70 20.70 5.42
N PHE A 101 3.40 19.66 6.21
CA PHE A 101 2.09 18.97 6.21
C PHE A 101 1.47 18.85 7.62
N GLY A 102 2.04 19.56 8.60
CA GLY A 102 1.59 19.61 9.99
C GLY A 102 0.46 20.58 10.26
N CYS A 103 0.42 21.13 11.49
CA CYS A 103 -0.68 21.97 11.95
C CYS A 103 -0.70 23.37 11.33
N ASN A 104 0.43 23.82 10.78
CA ASN A 104 0.50 25.07 10.03
C ASN A 104 0.07 24.95 8.55
N CYS A 105 -0.12 23.75 8.03
CA CYS A 105 -0.65 23.52 6.70
C CYS A 105 -2.16 23.73 6.70
N LEU A 106 -2.66 24.60 5.83
CA LEU A 106 -4.11 24.85 5.73
C LEU A 106 -4.87 23.54 5.47
N LYS A 107 -6.04 23.42 6.07
CA LYS A 107 -6.94 22.27 5.88
C LYS A 107 -7.23 22.02 4.40
N GLU A 108 -7.46 23.07 3.64
CA GLU A 108 -7.72 23.04 2.21
C GLU A 108 -6.52 22.47 1.44
N ASP A 109 -5.31 22.86 1.80
CA ASP A 109 -4.07 22.35 1.21
C ASP A 109 -3.86 20.86 1.53
N LYS A 110 -4.21 20.42 2.76
CA LYS A 110 -4.20 19.00 3.11
C LYS A 110 -5.17 18.20 2.25
N MET A 111 -6.41 18.71 2.09
CA MET A 111 -7.43 18.05 1.26
C MET A 111 -7.01 17.97 -0.21
N GLU A 112 -6.42 19.05 -0.77
CA GLU A 112 -5.93 19.03 -2.16
C GLU A 112 -4.73 18.08 -2.30
N THR A 113 -3.86 17.99 -1.28
CA THR A 113 -2.74 17.03 -1.27
C THR A 113 -3.24 15.59 -1.28
N PHE A 114 -4.22 15.22 -0.44
CA PHE A 114 -4.83 13.89 -0.43
C PHE A 114 -5.51 13.58 -1.77
N LYS A 115 -6.23 14.54 -2.31
CA LYS A 115 -6.91 14.41 -3.61
C LYS A 115 -5.91 14.16 -4.73
N GLN A 116 -4.83 14.96 -4.82
CA GLN A 116 -3.80 14.79 -5.85
C GLN A 116 -3.10 13.43 -5.72
N ALA A 117 -2.72 13.03 -4.50
CA ALA A 117 -2.12 11.73 -4.23
C ALA A 117 -3.04 10.57 -4.65
N ALA A 118 -4.34 10.68 -4.35
CA ALA A 118 -5.33 9.70 -4.79
C ALA A 118 -5.44 9.65 -6.32
N PHE A 119 -5.41 10.80 -7.01
CA PHE A 119 -5.43 10.83 -8.48
C PHE A 119 -4.17 10.24 -9.11
N ASP A 120 -3.00 10.53 -8.55
CA ASP A 120 -1.76 9.96 -9.04
C ASP A 120 -1.78 8.43 -8.91
N TYR A 121 -2.30 7.93 -7.78
CA TYR A 121 -2.45 6.50 -7.56
C TYR A 121 -3.46 5.85 -8.52
N LEU A 122 -4.58 6.51 -8.79
CA LEU A 122 -5.58 6.05 -9.76
C LEU A 122 -5.05 6.08 -11.20
N ASP A 123 -4.25 7.10 -11.57
CA ASP A 123 -3.59 7.17 -12.88
C ASP A 123 -2.58 6.04 -13.05
N ALA A 124 -1.77 5.75 -12.01
CA ALA A 124 -0.85 4.62 -12.01
C ALA A 124 -1.61 3.29 -12.14
N THR A 125 -2.70 3.11 -11.37
CA THR A 125 -3.54 1.90 -11.46
C THR A 125 -4.14 1.73 -12.85
N LYS A 126 -4.62 2.82 -13.45
CA LYS A 126 -5.15 2.79 -14.81
C LYS A 126 -4.09 2.37 -15.82
N PHE A 127 -2.88 2.93 -15.72
CA PHE A 127 -1.75 2.52 -16.57
C PHE A 127 -1.47 1.02 -16.46
N VAL A 128 -1.44 0.50 -15.24
CA VAL A 128 -1.23 -0.94 -14.95
C VAL A 128 -2.32 -1.80 -15.59
N ILE A 129 -3.59 -1.40 -15.48
CA ILE A 129 -4.71 -2.12 -16.08
C ILE A 129 -4.65 -2.07 -17.63
N ASP A 130 -4.41 -0.89 -18.18
CA ASP A 130 -4.33 -0.69 -19.64
C ASP A 130 -3.18 -1.48 -20.28
N ASN A 131 -2.11 -1.76 -19.54
CA ASN A 131 -0.95 -2.52 -19.97
C ASN A 131 -0.89 -3.97 -19.40
N SER A 132 -2.03 -4.49 -18.96
CA SER A 132 -2.10 -5.79 -18.25
C SER A 132 -1.55 -6.97 -19.05
N GLU A 133 -1.71 -6.99 -20.35
CA GLU A 133 -1.15 -8.05 -21.21
C GLU A 133 0.38 -7.97 -21.29
N LEU A 134 0.93 -6.76 -21.45
CA LEU A 134 2.37 -6.51 -21.45
C LEU A 134 3.01 -6.88 -20.11
N LEU A 135 2.34 -6.52 -19.01
CA LEU A 135 2.83 -6.75 -17.66
C LEU A 135 2.52 -8.16 -17.13
N GLN A 136 1.78 -8.98 -17.89
CA GLN A 136 1.32 -10.33 -17.52
C GLN A 136 0.61 -10.38 -16.16
N ILE A 137 -0.31 -9.46 -15.90
CA ILE A 137 -1.01 -9.31 -14.63
C ILE A 137 -2.48 -9.66 -14.71
N ASP A 138 -3.01 -10.14 -13.58
CA ASP A 138 -4.43 -10.31 -13.34
C ASP A 138 -5.03 -9.03 -12.73
N THR A 139 -5.73 -8.27 -13.56
CA THR A 139 -6.34 -6.98 -13.14
C THR A 139 -7.41 -7.12 -12.06
N SER A 140 -7.90 -8.33 -11.82
CA SER A 140 -8.83 -8.63 -10.71
C SER A 140 -8.12 -8.86 -9.37
N LYS A 141 -6.76 -8.87 -9.35
CA LYS A 141 -5.94 -9.18 -8.18
C LYS A 141 -4.91 -8.10 -7.90
N ILE A 142 -5.33 -6.83 -7.95
CA ILE A 142 -4.49 -5.67 -7.62
C ILE A 142 -4.64 -5.36 -6.13
N ILE A 143 -3.56 -5.49 -5.38
CA ILE A 143 -3.44 -5.04 -3.98
C ILE A 143 -2.91 -3.62 -4.01
N ALA A 144 -3.67 -2.70 -3.39
CA ALA A 144 -3.30 -1.32 -3.22
C ALA A 144 -2.49 -1.17 -1.92
N GLY A 145 -1.24 -0.71 -2.02
CA GLY A 145 -0.38 -0.62 -0.84
C GLY A 145 0.35 0.72 -0.72
N GLY A 146 0.67 1.09 0.53
CA GLY A 146 1.45 2.28 0.80
C GLY A 146 1.84 2.43 2.27
N SER A 147 2.76 3.36 2.50
CA SER A 147 3.33 3.70 3.80
C SER A 147 3.09 5.16 4.14
N SER A 148 2.65 5.49 5.40
CA SER A 148 2.51 6.87 5.88
C SER A 148 1.68 7.73 4.90
N ALA A 149 2.22 8.85 4.40
CA ALA A 149 1.61 9.66 3.36
C ALA A 149 1.14 8.85 2.13
N GLY A 150 1.95 7.86 1.70
CA GLY A 150 1.55 6.94 0.62
C GLY A 150 0.34 6.09 1.00
N ALA A 151 0.27 5.60 2.24
CA ALA A 151 -0.89 4.87 2.74
C ALA A 151 -2.14 5.76 2.80
N GLU A 152 -2.01 7.03 3.20
CA GLU A 152 -3.12 8.00 3.16
C GLU A 152 -3.59 8.23 1.71
N GLY A 153 -2.66 8.43 0.76
CA GLY A 153 -2.99 8.54 -0.66
C GLY A 153 -3.75 7.32 -1.19
N VAL A 154 -3.24 6.12 -0.88
CA VAL A 154 -3.85 4.84 -1.26
C VAL A 154 -5.24 4.65 -0.66
N LEU A 155 -5.40 4.86 0.65
CA LEU A 155 -6.69 4.69 1.33
C LEU A 155 -7.73 5.65 0.79
N ASN A 156 -7.35 6.89 0.47
CA ASN A 156 -8.23 7.85 -0.18
C ASN A 156 -8.56 7.46 -1.63
N ALA A 157 -7.62 6.88 -2.38
CA ALA A 157 -7.88 6.36 -3.73
C ALA A 157 -8.83 5.16 -3.73
N VAL A 158 -8.73 4.28 -2.73
CA VAL A 158 -9.56 3.07 -2.63
C VAL A 158 -10.94 3.38 -2.07
N TYR A 159 -11.01 4.13 -0.97
CA TYR A 159 -12.22 4.28 -0.18
C TYR A 159 -12.94 5.62 -0.32
N PHE A 160 -12.22 6.69 -0.68
CA PHE A 160 -12.76 8.05 -0.69
C PHE A 160 -12.79 8.69 -2.09
N ARG A 161 -12.39 7.97 -3.14
CA ARG A 161 -12.30 8.50 -4.51
C ARG A 161 -13.60 9.10 -5.03
N ASP A 162 -14.74 8.50 -4.69
CA ASP A 162 -16.06 8.96 -5.19
C ASP A 162 -16.40 10.38 -4.70
N PHE A 163 -15.74 10.85 -3.64
CA PHE A 163 -15.83 12.25 -3.20
C PHE A 163 -14.92 13.17 -4.02
N PHE A 164 -13.71 12.68 -4.37
CA PHE A 164 -12.73 13.50 -5.10
C PHE A 164 -12.96 13.53 -6.61
N VAL A 165 -13.49 12.45 -7.18
CA VAL A 165 -13.63 12.27 -8.63
C VAL A 165 -14.98 12.76 -9.09
N THR A 166 -14.99 13.89 -9.81
CA THR A 166 -16.21 14.43 -10.44
C THR A 166 -16.55 13.74 -11.76
N ASP A 167 -15.53 13.32 -12.52
CA ASP A 167 -15.67 12.47 -13.72
C ASP A 167 -15.26 11.04 -13.39
N VAL A 168 -16.22 10.25 -12.94
CA VAL A 168 -16.01 8.84 -12.57
C VAL A 168 -15.71 7.95 -13.78
N THR A 169 -15.94 8.40 -15.01
CA THR A 169 -15.78 7.55 -16.21
C THR A 169 -14.35 7.12 -16.43
N LYS A 170 -13.36 7.99 -16.14
CA LYS A 170 -11.92 7.69 -16.29
C LYS A 170 -11.47 6.50 -15.46
N TYR A 171 -12.03 6.30 -14.26
CA TYR A 171 -11.58 5.33 -13.27
C TYR A 171 -12.63 4.26 -12.92
N GLN A 172 -13.76 4.21 -13.67
CA GLN A 172 -14.89 3.33 -13.36
C GLN A 172 -14.54 1.84 -13.32
N ASN A 173 -13.55 1.41 -14.10
CA ASN A 173 -13.16 0.01 -14.21
C ASN A 173 -12.09 -0.38 -13.16
N ILE A 174 -11.60 0.58 -12.35
CA ILE A 174 -10.63 0.29 -11.31
C ILE A 174 -11.31 -0.40 -10.14
N LYS A 175 -10.84 -1.60 -9.84
CA LYS A 175 -11.20 -2.37 -8.66
C LYS A 175 -9.92 -2.88 -8.01
N TYR A 176 -9.88 -2.83 -6.69
CA TYR A 176 -8.81 -3.40 -5.92
C TYR A 176 -9.27 -4.71 -5.29
N ALA A 177 -8.36 -5.68 -5.20
CA ALA A 177 -8.59 -6.96 -4.54
C ALA A 177 -8.22 -6.93 -3.06
N GLY A 178 -7.35 -6.00 -2.67
CA GLY A 178 -6.92 -5.84 -1.29
C GLY A 178 -6.26 -4.50 -1.03
N VAL A 179 -6.01 -4.22 0.26
CA VAL A 179 -5.28 -3.04 0.75
C VAL A 179 -4.15 -3.47 1.69
N PHE A 180 -2.96 -2.89 1.54
CA PHE A 180 -1.84 -3.02 2.46
C PHE A 180 -1.39 -1.64 2.94
N SER A 181 -1.74 -1.27 4.17
CA SER A 181 -1.54 0.06 4.74
C SER A 181 -0.62 0.04 5.95
N LEU A 182 0.46 0.81 5.90
CA LEU A 182 1.36 1.05 7.01
C LEU A 182 1.16 2.45 7.56
N ALA A 183 0.60 2.57 8.78
CA ALA A 183 0.31 3.82 9.47
C ALA A 183 -0.43 4.84 8.58
N GLY A 184 -1.54 4.42 7.96
CA GLY A 184 -2.38 5.26 7.11
C GLY A 184 -3.70 5.65 7.76
N ALA A 185 -4.33 6.68 7.19
CA ALA A 185 -5.68 7.13 7.53
C ALA A 185 -6.45 7.55 6.27
N VAL A 186 -7.76 7.57 6.35
CA VAL A 186 -8.66 8.04 5.30
C VAL A 186 -9.41 9.30 5.75
N VAL A 187 -9.81 10.16 4.83
CA VAL A 187 -10.57 11.37 5.19
C VAL A 187 -11.88 11.04 5.89
N ASN A 188 -12.59 9.99 5.45
CA ASN A 188 -13.84 9.59 6.08
C ASN A 188 -14.16 8.10 5.81
N ALA A 189 -14.11 7.28 6.86
CA ALA A 189 -14.39 5.84 6.78
C ALA A 189 -15.86 5.50 6.47
N ASN A 190 -16.80 6.45 6.56
CA ASN A 190 -18.19 6.22 6.19
C ASN A 190 -18.37 5.98 4.68
N TYR A 191 -17.38 6.33 3.86
CA TYR A 191 -17.34 5.99 2.44
C TYR A 191 -16.95 4.54 2.17
N ILE A 192 -16.51 3.78 3.19
CA ILE A 192 -16.28 2.34 3.11
C ILE A 192 -17.64 1.63 3.18
N THR A 193 -18.01 0.95 2.13
CA THR A 193 -19.29 0.26 1.97
C THR A 193 -19.05 -1.16 1.44
N LYS A 194 -20.08 -2.01 1.44
CA LYS A 194 -19.99 -3.36 0.82
C LYS A 194 -19.49 -3.35 -0.63
N LYS A 195 -19.59 -2.21 -1.33
CA LYS A 195 -19.19 -2.08 -2.73
C LYS A 195 -17.67 -1.96 -2.92
N ASN A 196 -16.96 -1.33 -1.95
CA ASN A 196 -15.54 -1.03 -2.03
C ASN A 196 -14.71 -1.59 -0.88
N ALA A 197 -15.33 -2.22 0.13
CA ALA A 197 -14.64 -2.94 1.19
C ALA A 197 -13.91 -4.16 0.59
N VAL A 198 -12.61 -4.29 0.85
CA VAL A 198 -11.76 -5.35 0.34
C VAL A 198 -10.88 -5.93 1.46
N PRO A 199 -10.39 -7.18 1.32
CA PRO A 199 -9.42 -7.76 2.24
C PRO A 199 -8.26 -6.81 2.51
N SER A 200 -7.97 -6.52 3.79
CA SER A 200 -7.05 -5.43 4.14
C SER A 200 -6.06 -5.81 5.24
N VAL A 201 -4.82 -5.41 5.06
CA VAL A 201 -3.73 -5.53 6.05
C VAL A 201 -3.37 -4.15 6.56
N PHE A 202 -3.36 -3.97 7.88
CA PHE A 202 -2.99 -2.72 8.53
C PHE A 202 -1.95 -2.95 9.62
N PHE A 203 -0.94 -2.09 9.65
CA PHE A 203 0.02 -1.95 10.73
C PHE A 203 -0.07 -0.54 11.28
N HIS A 204 -0.31 -0.38 12.61
CA HIS A 204 -0.42 0.95 13.20
C HIS A 204 -0.11 0.93 14.70
N GLY A 205 0.60 1.97 15.17
CA GLY A 205 0.88 2.20 16.58
C GLY A 205 -0.20 3.06 17.24
N THR A 206 -0.60 2.71 18.48
CA THR A 206 -1.64 3.46 19.19
C THR A 206 -1.25 4.88 19.58
N ASP A 207 0.07 5.13 19.67
CA ASP A 207 0.66 6.42 20.07
C ASP A 207 1.28 7.15 18.88
N ASP A 208 0.83 6.82 17.63
CA ASP A 208 1.24 7.54 16.43
C ASP A 208 0.81 9.01 16.57
N ASN A 209 1.78 9.91 16.48
CA ASN A 209 1.58 11.33 16.67
C ASN A 209 1.53 12.14 15.36
N LEU A 210 1.60 11.46 14.23
CA LEU A 210 1.52 12.06 12.89
C LEU A 210 0.21 11.68 12.21
N VAL A 211 0.01 10.40 11.95
CA VAL A 211 -1.20 9.88 11.34
C VAL A 211 -2.09 9.28 12.44
N PRO A 212 -3.34 9.70 12.60
CA PRO A 212 -4.18 9.24 13.69
C PRO A 212 -4.43 7.73 13.62
N PHE A 213 -4.28 7.06 14.76
CA PHE A 213 -4.55 5.64 14.92
C PHE A 213 -6.04 5.29 14.80
N ALA A 214 -6.90 6.11 15.39
CA ALA A 214 -8.36 6.05 15.32
C ALA A 214 -8.90 7.37 14.74
N THR A 215 -10.17 7.71 14.97
CA THR A 215 -10.70 9.01 14.55
C THR A 215 -10.12 10.12 15.43
N ALA A 216 -9.25 10.96 14.85
CA ALA A 216 -8.62 12.08 15.53
C ALA A 216 -8.13 13.14 14.53
N PRO A 217 -7.73 14.34 15.02
CA PRO A 217 -7.11 15.35 14.16
C PRO A 217 -5.77 14.86 13.58
N HIS A 218 -5.57 15.05 12.28
CA HIS A 218 -4.30 14.80 11.63
C HIS A 218 -3.18 15.60 12.29
N HIS A 219 -2.05 14.95 12.64
CA HIS A 219 -0.97 15.47 13.47
C HIS A 219 -1.43 15.96 14.86
N TYR A 220 -2.61 15.56 15.32
CA TYR A 220 -3.21 15.98 16.58
C TYR A 220 -3.28 17.51 16.73
N CYS A 221 -3.51 18.21 15.61
CA CYS A 221 -3.67 19.64 15.58
C CYS A 221 -4.83 20.10 16.45
N ASN A 222 -4.66 21.26 17.14
CA ASN A 222 -5.71 21.88 17.91
C ASN A 222 -6.79 22.44 16.97
N GLU A 223 -8.04 22.53 17.43
CA GLU A 223 -9.18 23.05 16.65
C GLU A 223 -8.98 24.47 16.10
N LEU A 224 -8.14 25.28 16.74
CA LEU A 224 -7.84 26.64 16.32
C LEU A 224 -6.67 26.74 15.33
N GLU A 225 -5.98 25.62 15.06
CA GLU A 225 -4.87 25.61 14.12
C GLU A 225 -5.37 25.47 12.67
N PRO A 226 -4.73 26.13 11.71
CA PRO A 226 -5.20 26.12 10.30
C PRO A 226 -5.21 24.71 9.69
N GLY A 227 -4.40 23.80 10.20
CA GLY A 227 -4.31 22.42 9.75
C GLY A 227 -5.23 21.43 10.48
N TYR A 228 -6.17 21.90 11.29
CA TYR A 228 -7.13 21.03 11.95
C TYR A 228 -8.02 20.30 10.94
N LEU A 229 -7.84 19.01 10.83
CA LEU A 229 -8.58 18.13 9.95
C LEU A 229 -8.73 16.75 10.61
N ILE A 230 -9.95 16.34 10.88
CA ILE A 230 -10.25 15.01 11.41
C ILE A 230 -10.06 13.97 10.30
N LEU A 231 -9.36 12.89 10.64
CA LEU A 231 -9.21 11.70 9.78
C LEU A 231 -9.62 10.45 10.56
N ASP A 232 -9.98 9.41 9.83
CA ASP A 232 -10.25 8.09 10.36
C ASP A 232 -9.05 7.18 10.11
N GLY A 233 -8.37 6.80 11.20
CA GLY A 233 -7.20 5.93 11.18
C GLY A 233 -7.53 4.44 11.11
N SER A 234 -6.50 3.62 11.22
CA SER A 234 -6.60 2.17 11.01
C SER A 234 -7.61 1.48 11.93
N GLU A 235 -7.72 1.87 13.23
CA GLU A 235 -8.70 1.28 14.15
C GLU A 235 -10.13 1.51 13.64
N THR A 236 -10.48 2.74 13.29
CA THR A 236 -11.81 3.10 12.77
C THR A 236 -12.12 2.39 11.44
N ILE A 237 -11.12 2.26 10.56
CA ILE A 237 -11.27 1.53 9.30
C ILE A 237 -11.52 0.04 9.57
N ILE A 238 -10.77 -0.57 10.49
CA ILE A 238 -10.92 -1.99 10.86
C ILE A 238 -12.28 -2.26 11.50
N GLU A 239 -12.78 -1.38 12.37
CA GLU A 239 -14.13 -1.49 12.93
C GLU A 239 -15.18 -1.49 11.80
N LYS A 240 -15.01 -0.62 10.80
CA LYS A 240 -15.89 -0.57 9.65
C LYS A 240 -15.83 -1.82 8.78
N LEU A 241 -14.64 -2.38 8.55
CA LEU A 241 -14.47 -3.65 7.81
C LEU A 241 -15.06 -4.84 8.56
N ASP A 242 -14.95 -4.84 9.90
CA ASP A 242 -15.55 -5.86 10.79
C ASP A 242 -17.09 -5.84 10.69
N ASP A 243 -17.70 -4.66 10.80
CA ASP A 243 -19.15 -4.46 10.60
C ASP A 243 -19.64 -4.94 9.22
N LEU A 244 -18.79 -4.78 8.21
CA LEU A 244 -19.08 -5.21 6.83
C LEU A 244 -18.76 -6.70 6.58
N GLN A 245 -18.25 -7.42 7.57
CA GLN A 245 -17.81 -8.82 7.48
C GLN A 245 -16.76 -9.03 6.39
N THR A 246 -15.87 -8.03 6.23
CA THR A 246 -14.75 -8.06 5.29
C THR A 246 -13.50 -8.59 5.98
N SER A 247 -12.67 -9.34 5.26
CA SER A 247 -11.41 -9.89 5.78
C SER A 247 -10.42 -8.78 6.14
N PHE A 248 -9.73 -8.95 7.28
CA PHE A 248 -8.62 -8.07 7.66
C PHE A 248 -7.56 -8.79 8.50
N TYR A 249 -6.33 -8.29 8.41
CA TYR A 249 -5.22 -8.57 9.31
C TYR A 249 -4.76 -7.24 9.91
N PHE A 250 -4.99 -7.05 11.20
CA PHE A 250 -4.64 -5.84 11.90
C PHE A 250 -3.51 -6.07 12.90
N HIS A 251 -2.32 -5.55 12.61
CA HIS A 251 -1.17 -5.54 13.51
C HIS A 251 -1.15 -4.23 14.31
N LYS A 252 -1.76 -4.29 15.49
CA LYS A 252 -1.89 -3.18 16.44
C LYS A 252 -0.76 -3.22 17.45
N VAL A 253 0.04 -2.15 17.54
CA VAL A 253 1.11 -2.04 18.54
C VAL A 253 0.74 -1.00 19.58
N ILE A 254 0.42 -1.47 20.81
CA ILE A 254 0.14 -0.60 21.95
C ILE A 254 1.42 0.12 22.36
N GLY A 255 1.41 1.47 22.42
CA GLY A 255 2.56 2.31 22.68
C GLY A 255 3.52 2.47 21.48
N GLY A 256 3.19 1.83 20.34
CA GLY A 256 3.88 2.08 19.06
C GLY A 256 3.53 3.46 18.51
N ARG A 257 4.49 4.08 17.84
CA ARG A 257 4.33 5.40 17.21
C ARG A 257 4.37 5.26 15.69
N HIS A 258 4.80 6.31 15.00
CA HIS A 258 4.85 6.36 13.53
C HIS A 258 5.91 5.43 12.90
N GLU A 259 6.77 4.78 13.70
CA GLU A 259 7.68 3.73 13.21
C GLU A 259 6.96 2.55 12.55
N LEU A 260 5.67 2.37 12.83
CA LEU A 260 4.82 1.36 12.18
C LEU A 260 4.52 1.69 10.71
N SER A 261 4.96 2.84 10.23
CA SER A 261 5.00 3.16 8.80
C SER A 261 6.16 2.48 8.06
N SER A 262 7.17 1.97 8.78
CA SER A 262 8.27 1.20 8.17
C SER A 262 7.79 -0.16 7.68
N ILE A 263 8.38 -0.64 6.57
CA ILE A 263 8.04 -1.94 5.98
C ILE A 263 8.37 -3.06 6.98
N PRO A 264 7.39 -3.89 7.35
CA PRO A 264 7.55 -4.91 8.40
C PRO A 264 8.16 -6.20 7.82
N PHE A 265 9.46 -6.19 7.49
CA PHE A 265 10.13 -7.31 6.82
C PHE A 265 9.97 -8.65 7.53
N ASP A 266 9.93 -8.66 8.86
CA ASP A 266 9.75 -9.88 9.66
C ASP A 266 8.32 -10.43 9.62
N GLU A 267 7.35 -9.64 9.15
CA GLU A 267 5.92 -9.98 9.10
C GLU A 267 5.40 -10.16 7.67
N LEU A 268 6.23 -9.96 6.64
CA LEU A 268 5.79 -10.01 5.25
C LEU A 268 5.26 -11.39 4.84
N GLU A 269 5.73 -12.47 5.50
CA GLU A 269 5.20 -13.82 5.27
C GLU A 269 3.73 -13.93 5.69
N ASP A 270 3.36 -13.34 6.85
CA ASP A 270 1.99 -13.29 7.33
C ASP A 270 1.12 -12.44 6.38
N VAL A 271 1.65 -11.32 5.86
CA VAL A 271 0.99 -10.46 4.88
C VAL A 271 0.68 -11.20 3.59
N VAL A 272 1.67 -11.88 3.02
CA VAL A 272 1.51 -12.70 1.80
C VAL A 272 0.50 -13.83 2.04
N SER A 273 0.66 -14.58 3.13
CA SER A 273 -0.26 -15.67 3.50
C SER A 273 -1.71 -15.18 3.66
N PHE A 274 -1.92 -13.98 4.23
CA PHE A 274 -3.25 -13.40 4.33
C PHE A 274 -3.85 -13.11 2.95
N PHE A 275 -3.11 -12.46 2.05
CA PHE A 275 -3.60 -12.15 0.71
C PHE A 275 -3.82 -13.40 -0.14
N ASP A 276 -2.95 -14.39 -0.06
CA ASP A 276 -3.12 -15.66 -0.78
C ASP A 276 -4.42 -16.35 -0.35
N LYS A 277 -4.71 -16.40 0.94
CA LYS A 277 -5.93 -17.01 1.46
C LYS A 277 -7.19 -16.22 1.09
N THR A 278 -7.14 -14.90 1.22
CA THR A 278 -8.34 -14.07 1.04
C THR A 278 -8.62 -13.70 -0.42
N ILE A 279 -7.57 -13.47 -1.23
CA ILE A 279 -7.71 -13.04 -2.62
C ILE A 279 -7.69 -14.22 -3.58
N LEU A 280 -6.77 -15.20 -3.37
CA LEU A 280 -6.66 -16.33 -4.28
C LEU A 280 -7.65 -17.45 -3.92
N ASN A 281 -7.89 -17.69 -2.62
CA ASN A 281 -8.75 -18.77 -2.15
C ASN A 281 -10.14 -18.32 -1.67
N SER A 282 -10.40 -16.98 -1.62
CA SER A 282 -11.69 -16.41 -1.19
C SER A 282 -12.09 -16.77 0.26
N GLU A 283 -11.12 -17.01 1.13
CA GLU A 283 -11.37 -17.25 2.55
C GLU A 283 -11.76 -15.95 3.28
N ILE A 284 -12.64 -16.04 4.28
CA ILE A 284 -12.94 -14.90 5.15
C ILE A 284 -12.11 -15.05 6.41
N ILE A 285 -11.20 -14.08 6.64
CA ILE A 285 -10.24 -14.09 7.75
C ILE A 285 -10.26 -12.73 8.43
N GLN A 286 -10.46 -12.72 9.75
CA GLN A 286 -10.42 -11.52 10.57
C GLN A 286 -9.44 -11.75 11.74
N ILE A 287 -8.28 -11.09 11.69
CA ILE A 287 -7.20 -11.24 12.67
C ILE A 287 -6.86 -9.87 13.27
N LYS A 288 -6.87 -9.79 14.61
CA LYS A 288 -6.29 -8.69 15.38
C LYS A 288 -5.07 -9.20 16.12
N LYS A 289 -3.85 -8.93 15.61
CA LYS A 289 -2.57 -9.21 16.28
C LYS A 289 -2.20 -7.99 17.13
N ILE A 290 -2.30 -8.14 18.45
CA ILE A 290 -2.04 -7.06 19.39
C ILE A 290 -0.72 -7.31 20.10
N ILE A 291 0.20 -6.36 19.98
CA ILE A 291 1.52 -6.39 20.62
C ILE A 291 1.64 -5.16 21.50
N THR A 292 2.20 -5.31 22.70
CA THR A 292 2.54 -4.20 23.57
C THR A 292 4.03 -3.90 23.44
N LYS A 293 4.36 -2.67 23.07
CA LYS A 293 5.75 -2.21 23.06
C LYS A 293 6.24 -2.14 24.50
N ASN A 294 7.23 -2.97 24.85
CA ASN A 294 7.85 -2.88 26.16
C ASN A 294 8.48 -1.48 26.30
N LYS A 295 8.11 -0.74 27.34
CA LYS A 295 8.84 0.47 27.72
C LYS A 295 10.27 0.02 28.05
N ILE A 296 11.23 0.39 27.20
CA ILE A 296 12.62 0.37 27.59
C ILE A 296 12.74 1.49 28.62
N GLU A 297 12.91 1.12 29.89
CA GLU A 297 13.19 2.04 30.98
C GLU A 297 14.52 2.75 30.78
#